data_1f11af2302473738f4bc4a5fa26aceb7
#
_entry.id   1f11af2302473738f4bc4a5fa26aceb7
#
_cell.length_a   1.000
_cell.length_b   1.000
_cell.length_c   1.000
_cell.angle_alpha   90.00
_cell.angle_beta   90.00
_cell.angle_gamma   90.00
#
_symmetry.space_group_name_H-M   'P 1'
#
loop_
_entity.id
_entity.type
_entity.pdbx_description
1 polymer ?
#
loop_
_entity_poly.entity_id
_entity_poly.type
_entity_poly.pdbx_seq_one_letter_code
_entity_poly.pdbx_strand_id
1 'polypeptide(L)'
;MTEDFIQENEDRELFRRIKQGSEEAFREVYAKYHRILYAVALKMLKDRSAAENAVQHVFVKLWIGRQEMTVMLSLRNYLYTMTRNYILNYLRNRK
;
A
#
# COMPACT_ATOMS: atom_id res chain seq x y z
N MET A 1 -14.68 -15.80 -5.08
CA MET A 1 -15.36 -15.25 -3.94
C MET A 1 -14.74 -15.67 -2.62
N THR A 2 -14.54 -16.96 -2.45
CA THR A 2 -13.94 -17.47 -1.22
C THR A 2 -12.52 -16.97 -1.05
N GLU A 3 -11.78 -16.86 -2.14
CA GLU A 3 -10.40 -16.40 -2.08
C GLU A 3 -10.31 -14.94 -1.64
N ASP A 4 -11.19 -14.09 -2.16
CA ASP A 4 -11.19 -12.69 -1.76
C ASP A 4 -11.51 -12.54 -0.28
N PHE A 5 -12.47 -13.33 0.20
CA PHE A 5 -12.85 -13.29 1.60
C PHE A 5 -11.68 -13.71 2.50
N ILE A 6 -10.98 -14.78 2.10
CA ILE A 6 -9.83 -15.27 2.87
C ILE A 6 -8.73 -14.22 2.87
N GLN A 7 -8.45 -13.62 1.72
CA GLN A 7 -7.42 -12.59 1.63
C GLN A 7 -7.73 -11.38 2.50
N GLU A 8 -8.99 -10.96 2.50
CA GLU A 8 -9.37 -9.82 3.33
C GLU A 8 -9.21 -10.12 4.80
N ASN A 9 -9.53 -11.33 5.21
CA ASN A 9 -9.34 -11.72 6.61
C ASN A 9 -7.88 -11.76 6.99
N GLU A 10 -7.03 -12.30 6.11
CA GLU A 10 -5.59 -12.32 6.35
C GLU A 10 -5.04 -10.92 6.44
N ASP A 11 -5.49 -10.02 5.56
CA ASP A 11 -5.02 -8.65 5.55
C ASP A 11 -5.43 -7.91 6.82
N ARG A 12 -6.64 -8.17 7.32
CA ARG A 12 -7.09 -7.55 8.56
C ARG A 12 -6.20 -7.96 9.72
N GLU A 13 -5.86 -9.23 9.77
CA GLU A 13 -5.00 -9.72 10.85
C GLU A 13 -3.60 -9.14 10.72
N LEU A 14 -3.06 -9.07 9.51
CA LEU A 14 -1.77 -8.46 9.28
C LEU A 14 -1.79 -6.99 9.70
N PHE A 15 -2.84 -6.27 9.31
CA PHE A 15 -2.92 -4.86 9.67
C PHE A 15 -3.05 -4.66 11.16
N ARG A 16 -3.81 -5.54 11.83
CA ARG A 16 -3.93 -5.46 13.29
C ARG A 16 -2.55 -5.57 13.94
N ARG A 17 -1.73 -6.48 13.44
CA ARG A 17 -0.38 -6.67 13.97
C ARG A 17 0.51 -5.49 13.63
N ILE A 18 0.34 -4.91 12.45
CA ILE A 18 1.10 -3.72 12.06
C ILE A 18 0.79 -2.58 13.02
N LYS A 19 -0.47 -2.40 13.38
CA LYS A 19 -0.85 -1.34 14.32
C LYS A 19 -0.18 -1.52 15.67
N GLN A 20 0.12 -2.76 16.03
CA GLN A 20 0.83 -3.06 17.27
C GLN A 20 2.34 -2.95 17.14
N GLY A 21 2.83 -2.60 15.94
CA GLY A 21 4.24 -2.40 15.73
C GLY A 21 4.99 -3.62 15.18
N SER A 22 4.28 -4.61 14.65
CA SER A 22 4.92 -5.80 14.12
C SER A 22 5.60 -5.51 12.80
N GLU A 23 6.93 -5.51 12.82
CA GLU A 23 7.69 -5.33 11.59
C GLU A 23 7.56 -6.55 10.68
N GLU A 24 7.41 -7.72 11.29
CA GLU A 24 7.23 -8.93 10.50
C GLU A 24 5.95 -8.88 9.68
N ALA A 25 4.86 -8.44 10.30
CA ALA A 25 3.60 -8.30 9.58
C ALA A 25 3.71 -7.25 8.48
N PHE A 26 4.44 -6.18 8.76
CA PHE A 26 4.67 -5.14 7.75
C PHE A 26 5.42 -5.71 6.55
N ARG A 27 6.46 -6.51 6.81
CA ARG A 27 7.22 -7.12 5.72
C ARG A 27 6.35 -8.07 4.90
N GLU A 28 5.43 -8.77 5.55
CA GLU A 28 4.52 -9.65 4.82
C GLU A 28 3.62 -8.87 3.89
N VAL A 29 3.08 -7.75 4.36
CA VAL A 29 2.23 -6.91 3.53
C VAL A 29 3.04 -6.32 2.38
N TYR A 30 4.26 -5.89 2.67
CA TYR A 30 5.14 -5.38 1.63
C TYR A 30 5.38 -6.44 0.55
N ALA A 31 5.75 -7.65 0.98
CA ALA A 31 6.01 -8.72 0.02
C ALA A 31 4.80 -9.06 -0.81
N LYS A 32 3.62 -8.95 -0.20
CA LYS A 32 2.38 -9.31 -0.88
C LYS A 32 1.96 -8.29 -1.92
N TYR A 33 2.19 -7.02 -1.65
CA TYR A 33 1.59 -5.96 -2.45
C TYR A 33 2.56 -5.10 -3.25
N HIS A 34 3.85 -5.08 -2.90
CA HIS A 34 4.72 -4.09 -3.54
C HIS A 34 4.83 -4.29 -5.05
N ARG A 35 4.81 -5.53 -5.54
CA ARG A 35 4.90 -5.79 -6.97
C ARG A 35 3.71 -5.24 -7.73
N ILE A 36 2.52 -5.47 -7.18
CA ILE A 36 1.30 -5.03 -7.82
C ILE A 36 1.25 -3.51 -7.85
N LEU A 37 1.60 -2.88 -6.75
CA LEU A 37 1.60 -1.43 -6.67
C LEU A 37 2.65 -0.83 -7.59
N TYR A 38 3.82 -1.47 -7.67
CA TYR A 38 4.86 -1.02 -8.58
C TYR A 38 4.39 -1.09 -10.04
N ALA A 39 3.71 -2.18 -10.40
CA ALA A 39 3.21 -2.33 -11.76
C ALA A 39 2.21 -1.23 -12.11
N VAL A 40 1.31 -0.91 -11.17
CA VAL A 40 0.36 0.17 -11.37
C VAL A 40 1.10 1.51 -11.53
N ALA A 41 2.05 1.76 -10.65
CA ALA A 41 2.79 3.02 -10.69
C ALA A 41 3.61 3.14 -11.98
N LEU A 42 4.25 2.06 -12.39
CA LEU A 42 5.06 2.07 -13.60
C LEU A 42 4.21 2.36 -14.83
N LYS A 43 3.03 1.77 -14.86
CA LYS A 43 2.13 1.99 -15.98
C LYS A 43 1.72 3.45 -16.09
N MET A 44 1.48 4.09 -14.96
CA MET A 44 1.04 5.48 -14.94
C MET A 44 2.18 6.47 -15.10
N LEU A 45 3.34 6.18 -14.52
CA LEU A 45 4.46 7.12 -14.51
C LEU A 45 5.47 6.88 -15.62
N LYS A 46 5.54 5.65 -16.11
CA LYS A 46 6.45 5.24 -17.19
C LYS A 46 7.91 5.55 -16.88
N ASP A 47 8.26 5.43 -15.60
CA ASP A 47 9.60 5.74 -15.11
C ASP A 47 9.84 4.83 -13.90
N ARG A 48 10.88 4.02 -13.96
CA ARG A 48 11.15 3.04 -12.92
C ARG A 48 11.45 3.68 -11.58
N SER A 49 12.28 4.70 -11.59
CA SER A 49 12.66 5.37 -10.35
C SER A 49 11.44 6.03 -9.71
N ALA A 50 10.64 6.72 -10.51
CA ALA A 50 9.44 7.36 -9.97
C ALA A 50 8.46 6.34 -9.44
N ALA A 51 8.33 5.19 -10.12
CA ALA A 51 7.42 4.15 -9.67
C ALA A 51 7.89 3.57 -8.34
N GLU A 52 9.19 3.32 -8.20
CA GLU A 52 9.73 2.82 -6.94
C GLU A 52 9.52 3.80 -5.81
N ASN A 53 9.76 5.08 -6.09
CA ASN A 53 9.57 6.11 -5.07
C ASN A 53 8.11 6.17 -4.63
N ALA A 54 7.18 6.01 -5.57
CA ALA A 54 5.76 6.02 -5.23
C ALA A 54 5.41 4.87 -4.29
N VAL A 55 5.89 3.67 -4.59
CA VAL A 55 5.59 2.51 -3.77
C VAL A 55 6.21 2.67 -2.39
N GLN A 56 7.47 3.11 -2.32
CA GLN A 56 8.11 3.31 -1.04
C GLN A 56 7.38 4.34 -0.20
N HIS A 57 6.93 5.41 -0.84
CA HIS A 57 6.19 6.45 -0.13
C HIS A 57 4.93 5.88 0.52
N VAL A 58 4.21 5.04 -0.22
CA VAL A 58 2.98 4.45 0.27
C VAL A 58 3.25 3.59 1.51
N PHE A 59 4.29 2.76 1.46
CA PHE A 59 4.57 1.88 2.59
C PHE A 59 5.12 2.63 3.78
N VAL A 60 5.92 3.66 3.56
CA VAL A 60 6.38 4.50 4.66
C VAL A 60 5.19 5.18 5.33
N LYS A 61 4.25 5.69 4.54
CA LYS A 61 3.07 6.32 5.11
C LYS A 61 2.21 5.33 5.88
N LEU A 62 2.10 4.12 5.36
CA LEU A 62 1.37 3.08 6.09
C LEU A 62 1.98 2.85 7.47
N TRP A 63 3.30 2.72 7.52
CA TRP A 63 3.97 2.44 8.78
C TRP A 63 3.86 3.61 9.74
N ILE A 64 4.15 4.82 9.27
CA ILE A 64 4.15 5.99 10.13
C ILE A 64 2.76 6.28 10.67
N GLY A 65 1.73 6.14 9.82
CA GLY A 65 0.37 6.46 10.22
C GLY A 65 -0.42 5.30 10.79
N ARG A 66 0.23 4.17 11.05
CA ARG A 66 -0.48 2.94 11.38
C ARG A 66 -1.39 3.06 12.60
N GLN A 67 -0.96 3.82 13.59
CA GLN A 67 -1.72 3.90 14.83
C GLN A 67 -2.94 4.82 14.74
N GLU A 68 -2.91 5.72 13.77
CA GLU A 68 -4.01 6.66 13.59
C GLU A 68 -5.12 6.11 12.72
N MET A 69 -4.88 4.98 12.07
CA MET A 69 -5.88 4.36 11.22
C MET A 69 -6.85 3.58 12.09
N THR A 70 -8.12 3.97 12.05
CA THR A 70 -9.11 3.37 12.93
C THR A 70 -9.88 2.24 12.28
N VAL A 71 -10.32 2.42 11.05
CA VAL A 71 -11.12 1.44 10.35
C VAL A 71 -10.58 1.24 8.96
N MET A 72 -10.46 -0.01 8.58
CA MET A 72 -10.00 -0.33 7.24
C MET A 72 -10.85 -1.48 6.73
N LEU A 73 -11.64 -1.21 5.71
CA LEU A 73 -12.48 -2.24 5.11
C LEU A 73 -11.65 -3.17 4.25
N SER A 74 -10.64 -2.64 3.56
CA SER A 74 -9.79 -3.44 2.70
C SER A 74 -8.41 -2.82 2.64
N LEU A 75 -7.41 -3.56 3.09
CA LEU A 75 -6.02 -3.11 3.01
C LEU A 75 -5.61 -2.93 1.57
N ARG A 76 -6.04 -3.84 0.71
CA ARG A 76 -5.73 -3.77 -0.71
C ARG A 76 -6.23 -2.47 -1.32
N ASN A 77 -7.49 -2.14 -1.08
CA ASN A 77 -8.07 -0.92 -1.62
C ASN A 77 -7.39 0.31 -1.05
N TYR A 78 -7.04 0.26 0.23
CA TYR A 78 -6.34 1.36 0.86
C TYR A 78 -5.00 1.62 0.18
N LEU A 79 -4.23 0.55 -0.05
CA LEU A 79 -2.92 0.69 -0.68
C LEU A 79 -3.04 1.19 -2.12
N TYR A 80 -4.01 0.66 -2.87
CA TYR A 80 -4.24 1.14 -4.23
C TYR A 80 -4.61 2.61 -4.25
N THR A 81 -5.50 3.01 -3.35
CA THR A 81 -5.96 4.40 -3.30
C THR A 81 -4.80 5.34 -2.96
N MET A 82 -3.99 4.96 -1.98
CA MET A 82 -2.83 5.77 -1.62
C MET A 82 -1.84 5.90 -2.77
N THR A 83 -1.59 4.78 -3.44
CA THR A 83 -0.66 4.78 -4.56
C THR A 83 -1.17 5.69 -5.66
N ARG A 84 -2.44 5.54 -6.00
CA ARG A 84 -3.03 6.34 -7.06
C ARG A 84 -3.03 7.83 -6.70
N ASN A 85 -3.39 8.14 -5.47
CA ASN A 85 -3.42 9.54 -5.05
C ASN A 85 -2.03 10.16 -5.09
N TYR A 86 -1.02 9.42 -4.66
CA TYR A 86 0.35 9.91 -4.73
C TYR A 86 0.75 10.20 -6.18
N ILE A 87 0.43 9.26 -7.07
CA ILE A 87 0.80 9.39 -8.48
C ILE A 87 0.09 10.59 -9.11
N LEU A 88 -1.20 10.75 -8.85
CA LEU A 88 -1.93 11.86 -9.42
C LEU A 88 -1.40 13.19 -8.92
N ASN A 89 -1.06 13.27 -7.64
CA ASN A 89 -0.44 14.48 -7.11
C ASN A 89 0.93 14.74 -7.74
N TYR A 90 1.72 13.69 -7.90
CA TYR A 90 3.02 13.81 -8.52
C TYR A 90 2.90 14.36 -9.94
N LEU A 91 1.98 13.79 -10.72
CA LEU A 91 1.81 14.22 -12.10
C LEU A 91 1.26 15.65 -12.19
N ARG A 92 0.37 16.02 -11.28
CA ARG A 92 -0.20 17.35 -11.28
C ARG A 92 0.84 18.41 -10.95
N ASN A 93 1.75 18.11 -10.06
CA ASN A 93 2.77 19.07 -9.61
C ASN A 93 4.01 19.07 -10.48
N ARG A 94 4.07 18.17 -11.43
CA ARG A 94 5.21 18.08 -12.31
C ARG A 94 5.14 19.13 -13.40
N LYS A 95 6.26 19.79 -13.65
CA LYS A 95 6.33 20.83 -14.69
C LYS A 95 7.46 20.62 -15.63
#